data_01a2920dca47abf15af0cbe2c61a00b9
#
_entry.id   01a2920dca47abf15af0cbe2c61a00b9
#
_cell.length_a   1.000
_cell.length_b   1.000
_cell.length_c   1.000
_cell.angle_alpha   90.00
_cell.angle_beta   90.00
_cell.angle_gamma   90.00
#
_symmetry.space_group_name_H-M   'P 1'
#
loop_
_entity.id
_entity.type
_entity.pdbx_description
1 polymer ?
#
loop_
_entity_poly.entity_id
_entity_poly.type
_entity_poly.pdbx_seq_one_letter_code
_entity_poly.pdbx_strand_id
1 'polypeptide(L)'
;MKALGIIGYHQTGKTTLVTCLIRELTKKGYNVCSIKDIHSETYRSDTEGKNTFLHTQAGSQAVFAKGLYDSALLFPRPLNLKEMVSCLQADYL
;
A
#
# COMPACT_ATOMS: atom_id res chain seq x y z
N MET A 1 -4.03 -7.94 -14.45
CA MET A 1 -3.81 -7.87 -13.00
C MET A 1 -4.75 -8.81 -12.28
N LYS A 2 -4.23 -9.56 -11.34
CA LYS A 2 -5.06 -10.38 -10.46
C LYS A 2 -5.09 -9.74 -9.07
N ALA A 3 -6.23 -9.84 -8.40
CA ALA A 3 -6.39 -9.23 -7.08
C ALA A 3 -6.92 -10.26 -6.08
N LEU A 4 -6.42 -10.19 -4.85
CA LEU A 4 -6.85 -11.01 -3.74
C LEU A 4 -7.20 -10.12 -2.57
N GLY A 5 -8.39 -10.30 -2.01
CA GLY A 5 -8.84 -9.56 -0.83
C GLY A 5 -8.76 -10.42 0.42
N ILE A 6 -8.27 -9.82 1.50
CA ILE A 6 -8.21 -10.47 2.80
C ILE A 6 -9.03 -9.64 3.79
N ILE A 7 -10.03 -10.27 4.37
CA ILE A 7 -10.99 -9.62 5.24
C ILE A 7 -10.97 -10.31 6.60
N GLY A 8 -11.14 -9.55 7.65
CA GLY A 8 -11.21 -10.07 9.00
C GLY A 8 -11.26 -8.95 10.02
N TYR A 9 -11.53 -9.31 11.25
CA TYR A 9 -11.57 -8.35 12.33
C TYR A 9 -10.18 -7.85 12.68
N HIS A 10 -10.12 -6.71 13.39
CA HIS A 10 -8.88 -6.16 13.89
C HIS A 10 -8.12 -7.20 14.73
N GLN A 11 -6.80 -7.26 14.55
CA GLN A 11 -5.90 -8.16 15.29
C GLN A 11 -6.19 -9.65 15.10
N THR A 12 -6.67 -10.04 13.92
CA THR A 12 -6.91 -11.46 13.59
C THR A 12 -5.82 -12.08 12.72
N GLY A 13 -4.68 -11.40 12.58
CA GLY A 13 -3.57 -11.91 11.78
C GLY A 13 -3.61 -11.54 10.29
N LYS A 14 -4.48 -10.62 9.88
CA LYS A 14 -4.58 -10.19 8.49
C LYS A 14 -3.26 -9.66 7.95
N THR A 15 -2.57 -8.81 8.71
CA THR A 15 -1.31 -8.23 8.30
C THR A 15 -0.25 -9.31 8.09
N THR A 16 -0.19 -10.29 8.99
CA THR A 16 0.74 -11.41 8.88
C THR A 16 0.50 -12.20 7.61
N LEU A 17 -0.77 -12.50 7.29
CA LEU A 17 -1.12 -13.23 6.09
C LEU A 17 -0.79 -12.42 4.83
N VAL A 18 -1.15 -11.15 4.80
CA VAL A 18 -0.89 -10.28 3.65
C VAL A 18 0.60 -10.16 3.39
N THR A 19 1.40 -9.90 4.42
CA THR A 19 2.85 -9.76 4.25
C THR A 19 3.50 -11.06 3.82
N CYS A 20 3.00 -12.20 4.31
CA CYS A 20 3.47 -13.51 3.86
C CYS A 20 3.21 -13.71 2.37
N LEU A 21 2.01 -13.39 1.90
CA LEU A 21 1.65 -13.51 0.49
C LEU A 21 2.48 -12.57 -0.39
N ILE A 22 2.68 -11.32 0.03
CA ILE A 22 3.51 -10.37 -0.70
C ILE A 22 4.93 -10.93 -0.84
N ARG A 23 5.49 -11.43 0.24
CA ARG A 23 6.85 -11.97 0.26
C ARG A 23 6.98 -13.17 -0.67
N GLU A 24 6.04 -14.10 -0.60
CA GLU A 24 6.09 -15.31 -1.43
C GLU A 24 5.92 -15.00 -2.92
N LEU A 25 4.99 -14.11 -3.27
CA LEU A 25 4.78 -13.73 -4.66
C LEU A 25 5.99 -12.95 -5.21
N THR A 26 6.57 -12.09 -4.39
CA THR A 26 7.78 -11.34 -4.76
C THR A 26 8.95 -12.28 -5.03
N LYS A 27 9.13 -13.32 -4.20
CA LYS A 27 10.17 -14.33 -4.40
C LYS A 27 10.00 -15.07 -5.71
N LYS A 28 8.78 -15.24 -6.17
CA LYS A 28 8.47 -15.90 -7.45
C LYS A 28 8.65 -14.99 -8.66
N GLY A 29 9.03 -13.74 -8.44
CA GLY A 29 9.29 -12.78 -9.52
C GLY A 29 8.09 -11.96 -9.94
N TYR A 30 6.98 -12.01 -9.23
CA TYR A 30 5.82 -11.19 -9.53
C TYR A 30 5.98 -9.77 -8.98
N ASN A 31 5.40 -8.81 -9.70
CA ASN A 31 5.28 -7.43 -9.21
C ASN A 31 4.02 -7.35 -8.35
N VAL A 32 4.18 -6.98 -7.09
CA VAL A 32 3.09 -6.95 -6.12
C VAL A 32 2.89 -5.54 -5.61
N CYS A 33 1.65 -5.10 -5.63
CA CYS A 33 1.22 -3.86 -4.97
C CYS A 33 0.15 -4.22 -3.95
N SER A 34 -0.08 -3.34 -2.99
CA SER A 34 -1.04 -3.63 -1.93
C SER A 34 -1.87 -2.42 -1.56
N ILE A 35 -3.03 -2.69 -0.98
CA ILE A 35 -3.92 -1.67 -0.44
C ILE A 35 -4.18 -2.05 1.01
N LYS A 36 -3.94 -1.11 1.92
CA LYS A 36 -4.27 -1.28 3.32
C LYS A 36 -5.43 -0.35 3.67
N ASP A 37 -6.54 -0.93 4.06
CA ASP A 37 -7.73 -0.20 4.48
C ASP A 37 -7.63 0.08 5.98
N ILE A 38 -7.60 1.36 6.34
CA ILE A 38 -7.36 1.81 7.70
C ILE A 38 -8.63 2.47 8.23
N HIS A 39 -9.23 1.85 9.25
CA HIS A 39 -10.49 2.28 9.82
C HIS A 39 -10.33 3.15 11.08
N SER A 40 -9.13 3.60 11.38
CA SER A 40 -8.87 4.44 12.56
C SER A 40 -9.38 5.86 12.36
N GLU A 41 -10.14 6.36 13.32
CA GLU A 41 -10.61 7.74 13.31
C GLU A 41 -9.48 8.76 13.42
N THR A 42 -8.35 8.36 14.00
CA THR A 42 -7.21 9.26 14.23
C THR A 42 -6.17 9.22 13.14
N TYR A 43 -6.27 8.27 12.20
CA TYR A 43 -5.30 8.16 11.12
C TYR A 43 -5.40 9.32 10.15
N ARG A 44 -4.26 9.88 9.77
CA ARG A 44 -4.10 10.82 8.65
C ARG A 44 -2.85 10.42 7.87
N SER A 45 -2.93 10.51 6.56
CA SER A 45 -1.86 10.03 5.69
C SER A 45 -0.56 10.80 5.84
N ASP A 46 -0.62 12.06 6.26
CA ASP A 46 0.55 12.91 6.44
C ASP A 46 1.24 12.73 7.80
N THR A 47 0.63 12.01 8.72
CA THR A 47 1.17 11.84 10.08
C THR A 47 1.52 10.40 10.42
N GLU A 48 1.15 9.44 9.58
CA GLU A 48 1.27 8.03 9.92
C GLU A 48 1.84 7.21 8.76
N GLY A 49 3.15 6.95 8.80
CA GLY A 49 3.82 6.17 7.78
C GLY A 49 3.96 4.69 8.10
N LYS A 50 3.85 4.30 9.36
CA LYS A 50 4.12 2.91 9.74
C LYS A 50 3.01 1.92 9.38
N ASN A 51 1.81 2.40 9.05
CA ASN A 51 0.73 1.52 8.62
C ASN A 51 1.04 0.77 7.32
N THR A 52 1.93 1.32 6.50
CA THR A 52 2.32 0.72 5.22
C THR A 52 3.68 0.05 5.26
N PHE A 53 4.43 0.24 6.33
CA PHE A 53 5.83 -0.19 6.44
C PHE A 53 5.99 -1.70 6.26
N LEU A 54 5.13 -2.48 6.91
CA LEU A 54 5.22 -3.94 6.82
C LEU A 54 4.98 -4.45 5.40
N HIS A 55 4.09 -3.80 4.65
CA HIS A 55 3.84 -4.16 3.25
C HIS A 55 5.07 -3.86 2.38
N THR A 56 5.66 -2.68 2.55
CA THR A 56 6.87 -2.33 1.78
C THR A 56 8.05 -3.21 2.15
N GLN A 57 8.20 -3.53 3.42
CA GLN A 57 9.26 -4.41 3.89
C GLN A 57 9.14 -5.83 3.32
N ALA A 58 7.91 -6.29 3.10
CA ALA A 58 7.66 -7.60 2.52
C ALA A 58 7.91 -7.65 1.01
N GLY A 59 8.00 -6.51 0.35
CA GLY A 59 8.30 -6.43 -1.07
C GLY A 59 7.24 -5.75 -1.95
N SER A 60 6.21 -5.14 -1.35
CA SER A 60 5.21 -4.41 -2.12
C SER A 60 5.85 -3.22 -2.83
N GLN A 61 5.63 -3.10 -4.14
CA GLN A 61 6.22 -2.03 -4.95
C GLN A 61 5.50 -0.71 -4.80
N ALA A 62 4.24 -0.74 -4.39
CA ALA A 62 3.45 0.44 -4.08
C ALA A 62 2.36 0.04 -3.10
N VAL A 63 2.04 0.92 -2.17
CA VAL A 63 1.02 0.67 -1.16
C VAL A 63 0.05 1.85 -1.12
N PHE A 64 -1.23 1.57 -1.30
CA PHE A 64 -2.26 2.53 -0.97
C PHE A 64 -2.61 2.39 0.51
N ALA A 65 -2.55 3.49 1.21
CA ALA A 65 -3.11 3.59 2.56
C ALA A 65 -4.47 4.27 2.41
N LYS A 66 -5.54 3.51 2.54
CA LYS A 66 -6.90 4.03 2.42
C LYS A 66 -7.44 4.30 3.82
N GLY A 67 -7.49 5.56 4.23
CA GLY A 67 -8.06 5.97 5.49
C GLY A 67 -9.54 6.33 5.36
N LEU A 68 -10.15 6.69 6.49
CA LEU A 68 -11.54 7.14 6.51
C LEU A 68 -11.73 8.51 5.88
N TYR A 69 -10.70 9.36 5.96
CA TYR A 69 -10.81 10.76 5.56
C TYR A 69 -9.90 11.10 4.38
N ASP A 70 -8.79 10.41 4.23
CA ASP A 70 -7.87 10.64 3.13
C ASP A 70 -7.17 9.36 2.74
N SER A 71 -6.45 9.40 1.62
CA SER A 71 -5.70 8.26 1.12
C SER A 71 -4.36 8.73 0.58
N ALA A 72 -3.38 7.84 0.64
CA ALA A 72 -2.04 8.11 0.11
C ALA A 72 -1.54 6.90 -0.67
N LEU A 73 -0.80 7.16 -1.75
CA LEU A 73 -0.09 6.14 -2.50
C LEU A 73 1.39 6.31 -2.23
N LEU A 74 2.02 5.27 -1.71
CA LEU A 74 3.42 5.29 -1.32
C LEU A 74 4.24 4.34 -2.19
N PHE A 75 5.35 4.85 -2.71
CA PHE A 75 6.36 4.07 -3.41
C PHE A 75 7.60 4.00 -2.53
N PRO A 76 8.13 2.81 -2.23
CA PRO A 76 9.33 2.68 -1.38
C PRO A 76 10.62 2.95 -2.17
N ARG A 77 10.58 3.92 -3.07
CA ARG A 77 11.72 4.36 -3.87
C ARG A 77 11.49 5.77 -4.38
N PRO A 78 12.54 6.51 -4.72
CA PRO A 78 12.34 7.81 -5.37
C PRO A 78 11.73 7.62 -6.75
N LEU A 79 10.85 8.54 -7.12
CA LEU A 79 10.27 8.59 -8.46
C LEU A 79 10.87 9.76 -9.23
N ASN A 80 11.06 9.59 -10.54
CA ASN A 80 11.39 10.73 -11.39
C ASN A 80 10.11 11.50 -11.74
N LEU A 81 10.29 12.69 -12.30
CA LEU A 81 9.15 13.57 -12.60
C LEU A 81 8.14 12.94 -13.56
N LYS A 82 8.64 12.23 -14.58
CA LYS A 82 7.77 11.56 -15.54
C LYS A 82 6.89 10.51 -14.88
N GLU A 83 7.46 9.74 -13.97
CA GLU A 83 6.70 8.73 -13.21
C GLU A 83 5.64 9.38 -12.33
N MET A 84 5.98 10.49 -11.66
CA MET A 84 5.03 11.22 -10.82
C MET A 84 3.86 11.75 -11.65
N VAL A 85 4.15 12.36 -12.79
CA VAL A 85 3.12 12.93 -13.67
C VAL A 85 2.19 11.85 -14.19
N SER A 86 2.72 10.66 -14.51
CA SER A 86 1.90 9.56 -15.01
C SER A 86 0.89 9.04 -13.99
N CYS A 87 1.09 9.30 -12.70
CA CYS A 87 0.15 8.95 -11.65
C CYS A 87 -0.98 9.97 -11.47
N LEU A 88 -0.89 11.12 -12.14
CA LEU A 88 -1.82 12.22 -11.94
C LEU A 88 -2.75 12.38 -13.15
N GLN A 89 -3.98 12.78 -12.87
CA GLN A 89 -4.94 13.17 -13.90
C GLN A 89 -5.38 14.59 -13.57
N ALA A 90 -4.76 15.56 -14.24
CA ALA A 90 -5.00 16.95 -13.96
C ALA A 90 -4.87 17.77 -15.23
N ASP A 91 -5.57 18.90 -15.30
CA ASP A 91 -5.44 19.83 -16.42
C ASP A 91 -4.17 20.68 -16.31
N TYR A 92 -3.76 20.96 -15.08
CA TYR A 92 -2.56 21.75 -14.80
C TYR A 92 -1.77 21.13 -13.67
N LEU A 93 -0.50 21.32 -13.72
CA LEU A 93 0.42 20.89 -12.68
C LEU A 93 1.29 22.07 -12.25
#